data_b871e11290c46c5e7454bfc0882a8f0c
#
_entry.id   b871e11290c46c5e7454bfc0882a8f0c
#
_cell.length_a   1.000
_cell.length_b   1.000
_cell.length_c   1.000
_cell.angle_alpha   90.00
_cell.angle_beta   90.00
_cell.angle_gamma   90.00
#
_symmetry.space_group_name_H-M   'P 1'
#
loop_
_entity.id
_entity.type
_entity.pdbx_description
1 polymer ?
#
loop_
_entity_poly.entity_id
_entity_poly.type
_entity_poly.pdbx_seq_one_letter_code
_entity_poly.pdbx_strand_id
1 'polypeptide(L)'
;AIYPYGLKKDEQLPALSEGETVTFKGAIKTKKQTEPPARYSQGKLIQEMEKLGLGTKSTRHSIIERLYTVKYVQNDPIEPSQLGIAVIDALGKFAPHVTSPDMTANLEEEMTSIAAGSSAKEEVVTHSRDLLAKELANLIPHSEEVKEALADAVAADEIFTILMGEKVE
;
A
#
# COMPACT_ATOMS: atom_id res chain seq x y z
N ALA A 1 18.64 -14.41 17.25
CA ALA A 1 17.30 -14.50 16.69
C ALA A 1 16.41 -13.54 17.48
N ILE A 2 15.94 -12.47 16.84
CA ILE A 2 15.00 -11.54 17.49
C ILE A 2 13.62 -12.14 17.33
N TYR A 3 12.98 -12.50 18.43
CA TYR A 3 11.59 -12.93 18.44
C TYR A 3 10.70 -11.75 17.98
N PRO A 4 9.91 -11.90 16.91
CA PRO A 4 9.10 -10.79 16.38
C PRO A 4 7.90 -10.43 17.26
N TYR A 5 7.64 -11.19 18.30
CA TYR A 5 6.57 -10.94 19.26
C TYR A 5 7.21 -10.49 20.56
N GLY A 6 7.07 -9.22 20.89
CA GLY A 6 7.57 -8.67 22.15
C GLY A 6 7.11 -9.52 23.32
N LEU A 7 8.05 -9.97 24.16
CA LEU A 7 7.73 -10.60 25.43
C LEU A 7 6.91 -9.61 26.26
N LYS A 8 5.77 -10.05 26.76
CA LYS A 8 5.03 -9.27 27.77
C LYS A 8 5.98 -9.00 28.94
N LYS A 9 6.07 -7.75 29.34
CA LYS A 9 7.06 -7.21 30.27
C LYS A 9 7.11 -7.90 31.65
N ASP A 10 6.19 -8.82 31.95
CA ASP A 10 5.98 -9.38 33.29
C ASP A 10 6.11 -10.90 33.39
N GLU A 11 6.56 -11.60 32.33
CA GLU A 11 6.88 -13.04 32.46
C GLU A 11 8.37 -13.21 32.73
N GLN A 12 8.79 -12.92 33.97
CA GLN A 12 10.09 -13.38 34.44
C GLN A 12 10.07 -14.89 34.59
N LEU A 13 10.82 -15.57 33.74
CA LEU A 13 11.05 -17.00 33.92
C LEU A 13 11.85 -17.21 35.22
N PRO A 14 11.47 -18.21 36.04
CA PRO A 14 12.26 -18.52 37.22
C PRO A 14 13.67 -18.95 36.83
N ALA A 15 14.65 -18.64 37.67
CA ALA A 15 16.01 -19.07 37.48
C ALA A 15 16.05 -20.59 37.70
N LEU A 16 16.32 -21.36 36.66
CA LEU A 16 16.46 -22.83 36.69
C LEU A 16 17.91 -23.21 36.45
N SER A 17 18.37 -24.21 37.15
CA SER A 17 19.72 -24.77 36.99
C SER A 17 19.68 -26.07 36.19
N GLU A 18 20.74 -26.40 35.47
CA GLU A 18 20.86 -27.64 34.73
C GLU A 18 20.80 -28.87 35.72
N GLY A 19 19.92 -29.83 35.43
CA GLY A 19 19.69 -30.98 36.28
C GLY A 19 18.66 -30.78 37.40
N GLU A 20 18.05 -29.62 37.53
CA GLU A 20 17.01 -29.35 38.52
C GLU A 20 15.72 -30.14 38.21
N THR A 21 15.16 -30.76 39.22
CA THR A 21 13.90 -31.53 39.10
C THR A 21 12.72 -30.58 39.25
N VAL A 22 11.94 -30.39 38.17
CA VAL A 22 10.72 -29.57 38.16
C VAL A 22 9.47 -30.45 38.27
N THR A 23 8.52 -30.01 39.09
CA THR A 23 7.23 -30.71 39.25
C THR A 23 6.25 -30.24 38.18
N PHE A 24 5.80 -31.17 37.33
CA PHE A 24 4.77 -30.90 36.34
C PHE A 24 3.40 -30.76 37.02
N LYS A 25 2.77 -29.60 36.92
CA LYS A 25 1.45 -29.32 37.51
C LYS A 25 0.29 -29.51 36.54
N GLY A 26 0.55 -29.41 35.24
CA GLY A 26 -0.47 -29.60 34.22
C GLY A 26 -0.09 -28.90 32.88
N ALA A 27 -0.77 -29.29 31.83
CA ALA A 27 -0.64 -28.64 30.50
C ALA A 27 -1.99 -28.08 30.06
N ILE A 28 -1.97 -26.85 29.57
CA ILE A 28 -3.14 -26.22 28.96
C ILE A 28 -2.90 -26.14 27.44
N LYS A 29 -3.75 -26.81 26.67
CA LYS A 29 -3.72 -26.76 25.21
C LYS A 29 -4.60 -25.58 24.74
N THR A 30 -3.97 -24.52 24.21
CA THR A 30 -4.69 -23.40 23.64
C THR A 30 -4.58 -23.44 22.11
N LYS A 31 -5.72 -23.47 21.41
CA LYS A 31 -5.76 -23.31 19.96
C LYS A 31 -5.59 -21.82 19.65
N LYS A 32 -4.53 -21.46 18.96
CA LYS A 32 -4.30 -20.10 18.46
C LYS A 32 -4.31 -20.12 16.93
N GLN A 33 -4.80 -19.04 16.34
CA GLN A 33 -4.76 -18.81 14.91
C GLN A 33 -3.94 -17.55 14.67
N THR A 34 -3.11 -17.56 13.64
CA THR A 34 -2.38 -16.36 13.21
C THR A 34 -3.37 -15.34 12.66
N GLU A 35 -3.23 -14.10 13.08
CA GLU A 35 -3.98 -12.98 12.53
C GLU A 35 -3.28 -12.43 11.30
N PRO A 36 -4.03 -11.95 10.28
CA PRO A 36 -3.44 -11.27 9.14
C PRO A 36 -2.74 -9.98 9.59
N PRO A 37 -1.77 -9.45 8.80
CA PRO A 37 -1.17 -8.16 9.07
C PRO A 37 -2.23 -7.07 9.23
N ALA A 38 -2.03 -6.17 10.19
CA ALA A 38 -2.93 -5.04 10.38
C ALA A 38 -2.91 -4.12 9.16
N ARG A 39 -4.08 -3.57 8.80
CA ARG A 39 -4.20 -2.56 7.75
C ARG A 39 -3.33 -1.34 8.04
N TYR A 40 -2.96 -0.61 7.01
CA TYR A 40 -2.19 0.62 7.14
C TYR A 40 -3.03 1.73 7.78
N SER A 41 -2.49 2.39 8.82
CA SER A 41 -2.92 3.74 9.17
C SER A 41 -2.23 4.76 8.27
N GLN A 42 -2.73 6.00 8.20
CA GLN A 42 -2.09 7.07 7.40
C GLN A 42 -0.60 7.23 7.74
N GLY A 43 -0.25 7.21 9.04
CA GLY A 43 1.14 7.32 9.47
C GLY A 43 2.03 6.16 9.02
N LYS A 44 1.51 4.92 9.06
CA LYS A 44 2.24 3.75 8.54
C LYS A 44 2.39 3.78 7.03
N LEU A 45 1.38 4.28 6.30
CA LEU A 45 1.46 4.44 4.85
C LEU A 45 2.52 5.47 4.46
N ILE A 46 2.62 6.60 5.18
CA ILE A 46 3.69 7.60 4.98
C ILE A 46 5.08 6.97 5.17
N GLN A 47 5.26 6.15 6.21
CA GLN A 47 6.52 5.45 6.45
C GLN A 47 6.86 4.45 5.32
N GLU A 48 5.86 3.75 4.79
CA GLU A 48 6.07 2.82 3.68
C GLU A 48 6.40 3.55 2.38
N MET A 49 5.71 4.66 2.08
CA MET A 49 6.06 5.53 0.96
C MET A 49 7.50 6.05 1.07
N GLU A 50 7.96 6.37 2.28
CA GLU A 50 9.35 6.79 2.52
C GLU A 50 10.36 5.70 2.20
N LYS A 51 10.11 4.48 2.65
CA LYS A 51 10.97 3.33 2.35
C LYS A 51 11.06 3.01 0.87
N LEU A 52 9.95 3.21 0.15
CA LEU A 52 9.83 2.96 -1.29
C LEU A 52 10.29 4.15 -2.14
N GLY A 53 10.76 5.25 -1.54
CA GLY A 53 11.18 6.44 -2.28
C GLY A 53 10.04 7.18 -2.98
N LEU A 54 8.79 7.01 -2.53
CA LEU A 54 7.61 7.63 -3.13
C LEU A 54 7.33 9.01 -2.53
N GLY A 55 7.40 10.03 -3.36
CA GLY A 55 7.18 11.41 -2.97
C GLY A 55 8.20 11.94 -1.96
N THR A 56 8.12 13.23 -1.67
CA THR A 56 8.97 13.91 -0.70
C THR A 56 8.31 13.98 0.68
N LYS A 57 9.07 14.36 1.69
CA LYS A 57 8.55 14.57 3.06
C LYS A 57 7.35 15.55 3.09
N SER A 58 7.35 16.55 2.21
CA SER A 58 6.29 17.57 2.14
C SER A 58 5.08 17.13 1.31
N THR A 59 5.23 16.18 0.38
CA THR A 59 4.15 15.79 -0.55
C THR A 59 3.39 14.54 -0.16
N ARG A 60 3.98 13.64 0.65
CA ARG A 60 3.35 12.36 1.00
C ARG A 60 1.96 12.50 1.63
N HIS A 61 1.79 13.49 2.52
CA HIS A 61 0.50 13.72 3.15
C HIS A 61 -0.57 14.13 2.14
N SER A 62 -0.26 15.09 1.26
CA SER A 62 -1.20 15.55 0.24
C SER A 62 -1.53 14.47 -0.81
N ILE A 63 -0.60 13.55 -1.08
CA ILE A 63 -0.85 12.38 -1.93
C ILE A 63 -1.91 11.49 -1.28
N ILE A 64 -1.78 11.18 0.02
CA ILE A 64 -2.77 10.37 0.75
C ILE A 64 -4.12 11.09 0.80
N GLU A 65 -4.17 12.40 1.10
CA GLU A 65 -5.42 13.17 1.06
C GLU A 65 -6.08 13.11 -0.33
N ARG A 66 -5.26 13.13 -1.40
CA ARG A 66 -5.77 12.98 -2.76
C ARG A 66 -6.44 11.63 -2.99
N LEU A 67 -5.87 10.52 -2.47
CA LEU A 67 -6.48 9.20 -2.56
C LEU A 67 -7.87 9.16 -1.92
N TYR A 68 -8.06 9.81 -0.76
CA TYR A 68 -9.38 9.96 -0.14
C TYR A 68 -10.32 10.84 -0.97
N THR A 69 -9.82 11.96 -1.47
CA THR A 69 -10.63 12.91 -2.29
C THR A 69 -11.18 12.25 -3.55
N VAL A 70 -10.36 11.42 -4.22
CA VAL A 70 -10.78 10.69 -5.43
C VAL A 70 -11.48 9.36 -5.11
N LYS A 71 -11.71 9.08 -3.81
CA LYS A 71 -12.39 7.89 -3.30
C LYS A 71 -11.73 6.55 -3.68
N TYR A 72 -10.42 6.53 -3.87
CA TYR A 72 -9.69 5.27 -4.08
C TYR A 72 -9.46 4.52 -2.77
N VAL A 73 -9.45 5.24 -1.67
CA VAL A 73 -9.36 4.68 -0.32
C VAL A 73 -10.37 5.34 0.62
N GLN A 74 -10.71 4.64 1.68
CA GLN A 74 -11.67 5.07 2.71
C GLN A 74 -11.20 4.59 4.09
N ASN A 75 -11.85 5.07 5.16
CA ASN A 75 -11.66 4.66 6.54
C ASN A 75 -10.25 4.94 7.13
N ASP A 76 -10.13 4.77 8.44
CA ASP A 76 -8.85 4.66 9.16
C ASP A 76 -9.02 3.54 10.21
N PRO A 77 -8.32 2.43 10.09
CA PRO A 77 -7.25 2.10 9.12
C PRO A 77 -7.70 2.13 7.65
N ILE A 78 -6.75 2.45 6.75
CA ILE A 78 -6.99 2.64 5.32
C ILE A 78 -7.52 1.38 4.65
N GLU A 79 -8.61 1.50 3.93
CA GLU A 79 -9.22 0.45 3.13
C GLU A 79 -9.36 0.91 1.68
N PRO A 80 -8.98 0.09 0.70
CA PRO A 80 -9.24 0.41 -0.69
C PRO A 80 -10.75 0.30 -0.97
N SER A 81 -11.28 1.21 -1.80
CA SER A 81 -12.63 1.11 -2.36
C SER A 81 -12.66 0.13 -3.54
N GLN A 82 -13.84 -0.25 -4.00
CA GLN A 82 -13.96 -1.06 -5.22
C GLN A 82 -13.42 -0.32 -6.44
N LEU A 83 -13.64 0.99 -6.52
CA LEU A 83 -13.06 1.83 -7.54
C LEU A 83 -11.52 1.82 -7.48
N GLY A 84 -10.94 1.96 -6.28
CA GLY A 84 -9.48 1.91 -6.11
C GLY A 84 -8.88 0.58 -6.55
N ILE A 85 -9.54 -0.53 -6.23
CA ILE A 85 -9.12 -1.87 -6.67
C ILE A 85 -9.20 -1.98 -8.20
N ALA A 86 -10.32 -1.60 -8.81
CA ALA A 86 -10.52 -1.68 -10.26
C ALA A 86 -9.49 -0.84 -11.03
N VAL A 87 -9.14 0.36 -10.52
CA VAL A 87 -8.09 1.21 -11.13
C VAL A 87 -6.73 0.50 -11.12
N ILE A 88 -6.35 -0.08 -9.98
CA ILE A 88 -5.05 -0.78 -9.85
C ILE A 88 -5.03 -2.04 -10.71
N ASP A 89 -6.12 -2.81 -10.76
CA ASP A 89 -6.21 -4.03 -11.57
C ASP A 89 -6.12 -3.71 -13.06
N ALA A 90 -6.85 -2.68 -13.53
CA ALA A 90 -6.82 -2.24 -14.92
C ALA A 90 -5.41 -1.71 -15.32
N LEU A 91 -4.83 -0.84 -14.52
CA LEU A 91 -3.50 -0.31 -14.78
C LEU A 91 -2.42 -1.40 -14.67
N GLY A 92 -2.52 -2.30 -13.69
CA GLY A 92 -1.60 -3.43 -13.53
C GLY A 92 -1.62 -4.39 -14.72
N LYS A 93 -2.79 -4.53 -15.38
CA LYS A 93 -2.94 -5.38 -16.58
C LYS A 93 -2.39 -4.71 -17.84
N PHE A 94 -2.66 -3.43 -18.05
CA PHE A 94 -2.41 -2.75 -19.34
C PHE A 94 -1.26 -1.74 -19.31
N ALA A 95 -0.86 -1.28 -18.11
CA ALA A 95 0.22 -0.31 -17.91
C ALA A 95 1.00 -0.63 -16.61
N PRO A 96 1.63 -1.83 -16.49
CA PRO A 96 2.19 -2.30 -15.23
C PRO A 96 3.31 -1.42 -14.67
N HIS A 97 4.08 -0.75 -15.51
CA HIS A 97 5.13 0.14 -15.04
C HIS A 97 4.58 1.39 -14.33
N VAL A 98 3.38 1.87 -14.73
CA VAL A 98 2.74 3.04 -14.08
C VAL A 98 2.32 2.70 -12.63
N THR A 99 2.01 1.45 -12.35
CA THR A 99 1.66 0.98 -11.00
C THR A 99 2.87 0.53 -10.17
N SER A 100 4.06 0.43 -10.78
CA SER A 100 5.28 0.04 -10.08
C SER A 100 5.80 1.19 -9.21
N PRO A 101 6.10 0.93 -7.93
CA PRO A 101 6.80 1.90 -7.08
C PRO A 101 8.15 2.35 -7.68
N ASP A 102 8.84 1.45 -8.37
CA ASP A 102 10.17 1.69 -8.93
C ASP A 102 10.17 2.81 -9.97
N MET A 103 9.12 2.88 -10.81
CA MET A 103 9.01 3.95 -11.80
C MET A 103 8.99 5.34 -11.13
N THR A 104 8.16 5.49 -10.09
CA THR A 104 8.04 6.76 -9.37
C THR A 104 9.32 7.07 -8.58
N ALA A 105 9.91 6.07 -7.92
CA ALA A 105 11.17 6.25 -7.18
C ALA A 105 12.32 6.68 -8.10
N ASN A 106 12.45 6.06 -9.27
CA ASN A 106 13.45 6.42 -10.27
C ASN A 106 13.26 7.87 -10.77
N LEU A 107 12.02 8.29 -11.03
CA LEU A 107 11.74 9.68 -11.42
C LEU A 107 12.09 10.69 -10.32
N GLU A 108 11.83 10.38 -9.05
CA GLU A 108 12.22 11.22 -7.91
C GLU A 108 13.76 11.31 -7.80
N GLU A 109 14.48 10.22 -8.04
CA GLU A 109 15.94 10.20 -8.06
C GLU A 109 16.50 11.00 -9.26
N GLU A 110 15.94 10.84 -10.44
CA GLU A 110 16.30 11.61 -11.64
C GLU A 110 16.07 13.11 -11.43
N MET A 111 14.95 13.51 -10.82
CA MET A 111 14.69 14.92 -10.46
C MET A 111 15.71 15.46 -9.45
N THR A 112 16.09 14.64 -8.49
CA THR A 112 17.14 15.00 -7.52
C THR A 112 18.49 15.18 -8.21
N SER A 113 18.80 14.34 -9.19
CA SER A 113 20.02 14.41 -10.00
C SER A 113 20.07 15.68 -10.87
N ILE A 114 18.93 16.09 -11.43
CA ILE A 114 18.82 17.40 -12.13
C ILE A 114 19.09 18.54 -11.16
N ALA A 115 18.49 18.52 -9.98
CA ALA A 115 18.67 19.56 -8.97
C ALA A 115 20.12 19.66 -8.49
N ALA A 116 20.84 18.53 -8.43
CA ALA A 116 22.27 18.46 -8.12
C ALA A 116 23.20 18.84 -9.31
N GLY A 117 22.64 19.04 -10.49
CA GLY A 117 23.41 19.34 -11.71
C GLY A 117 24.16 18.14 -12.31
N SER A 118 23.85 16.93 -11.90
CA SER A 118 24.49 15.69 -12.38
C SER A 118 23.81 15.06 -13.59
N SER A 119 22.58 15.49 -13.93
CA SER A 119 21.82 15.02 -15.10
C SER A 119 21.20 16.20 -15.86
N ALA A 120 21.10 16.08 -17.17
CA ALA A 120 20.44 17.07 -18.01
C ALA A 120 18.91 16.87 -17.97
N LYS A 121 18.17 17.95 -17.79
CA LYS A 121 16.70 17.94 -17.75
C LYS A 121 16.10 17.32 -19.01
N GLU A 122 16.65 17.62 -20.16
CA GLU A 122 16.18 17.16 -21.47
C GLU A 122 16.26 15.64 -21.61
N GLU A 123 17.29 15.01 -21.08
CA GLU A 123 17.48 13.56 -21.08
C GLU A 123 16.41 12.88 -20.23
N VAL A 124 16.19 13.36 -19.01
CA VAL A 124 15.20 12.82 -18.08
C VAL A 124 13.78 12.97 -18.66
N VAL A 125 13.46 14.13 -19.23
CA VAL A 125 12.14 14.37 -19.85
C VAL A 125 11.93 13.47 -21.07
N THR A 126 12.96 13.25 -21.89
CA THR A 126 12.86 12.37 -23.06
C THR A 126 12.64 10.93 -22.62
N HIS A 127 13.42 10.41 -21.67
CA HIS A 127 13.29 9.06 -21.12
C HIS A 127 11.89 8.83 -20.52
N SER A 128 11.40 9.76 -19.70
CA SER A 128 10.07 9.69 -19.08
C SER A 128 8.95 9.69 -20.11
N ARG A 129 9.10 10.50 -21.17
CA ARG A 129 8.12 10.60 -22.27
C ARG A 129 8.06 9.29 -23.08
N ASP A 130 9.21 8.70 -23.37
CA ASP A 130 9.30 7.45 -24.12
C ASP A 130 8.69 6.28 -23.32
N LEU A 131 8.94 6.24 -22.00
CA LEU A 131 8.32 5.25 -21.11
C LEU A 131 6.80 5.40 -21.09
N LEU A 132 6.30 6.62 -20.87
CA LEU A 132 4.87 6.90 -20.86
C LEU A 132 4.21 6.57 -22.21
N ALA A 133 4.87 6.89 -23.34
CA ALA A 133 4.36 6.58 -24.66
C ALA A 133 4.17 5.06 -24.87
N LYS A 134 5.09 4.23 -24.37
CA LYS A 134 4.97 2.76 -24.43
C LYS A 134 3.78 2.27 -23.59
N GLU A 135 3.64 2.77 -22.38
CA GLU A 135 2.52 2.39 -21.50
C GLU A 135 1.16 2.80 -22.10
N LEU A 136 1.07 4.01 -22.64
CA LEU A 136 -0.15 4.49 -23.32
C LEU A 136 -0.47 3.70 -24.59
N ALA A 137 0.54 3.28 -25.36
CA ALA A 137 0.34 2.45 -26.53
C ALA A 137 -0.28 1.08 -26.19
N ASN A 138 -0.02 0.56 -24.99
CA ASN A 138 -0.65 -0.65 -24.48
C ASN A 138 -2.05 -0.39 -23.90
N LEU A 139 -2.24 0.74 -23.21
CA LEU A 139 -3.48 1.05 -22.51
C LEU A 139 -4.61 1.51 -23.47
N ILE A 140 -4.30 2.36 -24.45
CA ILE A 140 -5.30 2.98 -25.35
C ILE A 140 -6.16 1.93 -26.09
N PRO A 141 -5.62 0.85 -26.66
CA PRO A 141 -6.43 -0.17 -27.33
C PRO A 141 -7.46 -0.85 -26.43
N HIS A 142 -7.22 -0.86 -25.11
CA HIS A 142 -8.08 -1.50 -24.10
C HIS A 142 -8.95 -0.50 -23.33
N SER A 143 -9.05 0.72 -23.83
CA SER A 143 -9.76 1.82 -23.13
C SER A 143 -11.23 1.50 -22.83
N GLU A 144 -11.95 0.78 -23.71
CA GLU A 144 -13.35 0.40 -23.44
C GLU A 144 -13.44 -0.67 -22.34
N GLU A 145 -12.56 -1.67 -22.33
CA GLU A 145 -12.51 -2.67 -21.26
C GLU A 145 -12.23 -2.03 -19.90
N VAL A 146 -11.29 -1.10 -19.86
CA VAL A 146 -10.97 -0.31 -18.64
C VAL A 146 -12.20 0.51 -18.20
N LYS A 147 -12.85 1.18 -19.13
CA LYS A 147 -14.04 2.00 -18.86
C LYS A 147 -15.20 1.19 -18.27
N GLU A 148 -15.47 0.01 -18.82
CA GLU A 148 -16.51 -0.90 -18.31
C GLU A 148 -16.17 -1.36 -16.88
N ALA A 149 -14.95 -1.81 -16.64
CA ALA A 149 -14.49 -2.24 -15.32
C ALA A 149 -14.59 -1.13 -14.26
N LEU A 150 -14.27 0.12 -14.63
CA LEU A 150 -14.39 1.27 -13.74
C LEU A 150 -15.85 1.67 -13.50
N ALA A 151 -16.72 1.58 -14.51
CA ALA A 151 -18.15 1.88 -14.37
C ALA A 151 -18.82 0.88 -13.41
N ASP A 152 -18.53 -0.41 -13.55
CA ASP A 152 -19.02 -1.47 -12.66
C ASP A 152 -18.56 -1.26 -11.21
N ALA A 153 -17.32 -0.86 -11.02
CA ALA A 153 -16.75 -0.59 -9.70
C ALA A 153 -17.40 0.64 -9.02
N VAL A 154 -17.67 1.70 -9.78
CA VAL A 154 -18.40 2.89 -9.28
C VAL A 154 -19.81 2.52 -8.85
N ALA A 155 -20.53 1.76 -9.67
CA ALA A 155 -21.87 1.30 -9.35
C ALA A 155 -21.88 0.41 -8.08
N ALA A 156 -20.88 -0.45 -7.91
CA ALA A 156 -20.74 -1.28 -6.72
C ALA A 156 -20.48 -0.46 -5.45
N ASP A 157 -19.64 0.58 -5.52
CA ASP A 157 -19.37 1.49 -4.40
C ASP A 157 -20.61 2.32 -4.01
N GLU A 158 -21.42 2.76 -4.99
CA GLU A 158 -22.67 3.47 -4.74
C GLU A 158 -23.70 2.57 -4.04
N ILE A 159 -23.88 1.34 -4.50
CA ILE A 159 -24.77 0.36 -3.88
C ILE A 159 -24.33 0.06 -2.44
N PHE A 160 -23.04 -0.13 -2.22
CA PHE A 160 -22.48 -0.37 -0.89
C PHE A 160 -22.75 0.80 0.06
N THR A 161 -22.58 2.03 -0.41
CA THR A 161 -22.85 3.25 0.36
C THR A 161 -24.32 3.35 0.77
N ILE A 162 -25.25 3.04 -0.14
CA ILE A 162 -26.69 3.03 0.14
C ILE A 162 -27.03 1.97 1.20
N LEU A 163 -26.53 0.74 1.05
CA LEU A 163 -26.80 -0.36 1.97
C LEU A 163 -26.23 -0.11 3.39
N MET A 164 -25.09 0.57 3.48
CA MET A 164 -24.50 0.92 4.77
C MET A 164 -25.17 2.14 5.40
N GLY A 165 -25.72 3.07 4.61
CA GLY A 165 -26.48 4.23 5.07
C GLY A 165 -27.85 3.86 5.67
N GLU A 166 -28.49 2.82 5.19
CA GLU A 166 -29.78 2.32 5.73
C GLU A 166 -29.62 1.61 7.10
N LYS A 167 -28.43 1.31 7.55
CA LYS A 167 -28.16 0.64 8.85
C LYS A 167 -27.95 1.62 10.02
N VAL A 168 -28.08 2.91 9.81
CA VAL A 168 -27.78 3.95 10.83
C VAL A 168 -29.08 4.69 11.28
N GLU A 169 -30.28 4.19 10.96
CA GLU A 169 -31.52 4.58 11.61
C GLU A 169 -31.98 3.41 12.60
#